data_8a2fbe1bed3d4a2179fe55a2c92f04b3
#
_entry.id   8a2fbe1bed3d4a2179fe55a2c92f04b3
#
_cell.length_a   1.000
_cell.length_b   1.000
_cell.length_c   1.000
_cell.angle_alpha   90.00
_cell.angle_beta   90.00
_cell.angle_gamma   90.00
#
_symmetry.space_group_name_H-M   'P 1'
#
loop_
_entity.id
_entity.type
_entity.pdbx_description
1 polymer ?
#
loop_
_entity_poly.entity_id
_entity_poly.type
_entity_poly.pdbx_seq_one_letter_code
_entity_poly.pdbx_strand_id
1 'polypeptide(L)'
;MAEPIALLAFWKNYDRRLYLRAAQLADELGYHSFWLPEAWGYEVFALLTEMAVHTKRIQLGTGIVNVYSRTPGLIAMSAATVDEISEGRFILGVGVSGKNVIEGFHGRPFEKPLSQVRDVVKVTRALLAGQKESEAGATLAQYRPFKLEMKPLRASVPIYVAALRQKAIEQIGECADGWIPTFWPYDKLAEGRAWIAAGAARAGRDASKIVTAPFTTALPLGGEGGTTMAKQIISFYIGGMGDYYIELLTRFGFGEDCKRIADLYADKATRAQAADAVTPGMIEALTIAGDPAHCIGELRRRRSFGVDLPILNLPTNMPWEMLEAFIRGMAPAT
;
A
#
# COMPACT_ATOMS: atom_id res chain seq x y z
N MET A 1 24.36 1.59 5.89
CA MET A 1 23.42 1.89 4.80
C MET A 1 22.25 2.68 5.40
N ALA A 2 21.77 3.70 4.71
CA ALA A 2 20.60 4.45 5.15
C ALA A 2 19.39 3.53 5.32
N GLU A 3 18.55 3.80 6.32
CA GLU A 3 17.33 3.03 6.55
C GLU A 3 16.31 3.34 5.44
N PRO A 4 15.77 2.34 4.72
CA PRO A 4 14.90 2.58 3.59
C PRO A 4 13.57 3.20 4.01
N ILE A 5 13.17 4.29 3.37
CA ILE A 5 11.87 4.97 3.53
C ILE A 5 11.27 5.11 2.14
N ALA A 6 9.97 4.90 2.02
CA ALA A 6 9.22 5.07 0.78
C ALA A 6 8.14 6.15 0.92
N LEU A 7 7.66 6.65 -0.20
CA LEU A 7 6.55 7.61 -0.27
C LEU A 7 5.37 7.01 -1.03
N LEU A 8 4.16 7.28 -0.57
CA LEU A 8 2.90 6.99 -1.27
C LEU A 8 2.22 8.31 -1.62
N ALA A 9 2.02 8.57 -2.90
CA ALA A 9 1.16 9.66 -3.33
C ALA A 9 -0.29 9.39 -2.91
N PHE A 10 -1.07 10.46 -2.74
CA PHE A 10 -2.49 10.30 -2.45
C PHE A 10 -3.30 10.35 -3.76
N TRP A 11 -4.38 9.57 -3.87
CA TRP A 11 -5.16 9.43 -5.09
C TRP A 11 -6.10 10.62 -5.41
N LYS A 12 -6.19 11.60 -4.51
CA LYS A 12 -7.17 12.68 -4.57
C LYS A 12 -6.51 14.05 -4.57
N ASN A 13 -6.98 14.93 -5.45
CA ASN A 13 -6.68 16.36 -5.48
C ASN A 13 -5.25 16.78 -5.85
N TYR A 14 -4.50 15.94 -6.52
CA TYR A 14 -3.22 16.36 -7.10
C TYR A 14 -3.24 16.28 -8.62
N ASP A 15 -2.63 17.27 -9.22
CA ASP A 15 -2.26 17.26 -10.62
C ASP A 15 -1.11 16.26 -10.86
N ARG A 16 -1.12 15.60 -11.99
CA ARG A 16 -0.11 14.66 -12.44
C ARG A 16 1.33 15.22 -12.33
N ARG A 17 1.50 16.50 -12.65
CA ARG A 17 2.82 17.18 -12.59
C ARG A 17 3.36 17.26 -11.18
N LEU A 18 2.49 17.40 -10.18
CA LEU A 18 2.87 17.42 -8.79
C LEU A 18 3.42 16.05 -8.34
N TYR A 19 2.78 14.97 -8.77
CA TYR A 19 3.27 13.61 -8.51
C TYR A 19 4.64 13.37 -9.15
N LEU A 20 4.82 13.79 -10.40
CA LEU A 20 6.10 13.67 -11.08
C LEU A 20 7.20 14.45 -10.35
N ARG A 21 6.92 15.71 -9.99
CA ARG A 21 7.87 16.55 -9.24
C ARG A 21 8.23 15.95 -7.88
N ALA A 22 7.25 15.36 -7.17
CA ALA A 22 7.48 14.68 -5.89
C ALA A 22 8.35 13.43 -6.06
N ALA A 23 8.11 12.63 -7.12
CA ALA A 23 8.91 11.44 -7.41
C ALA A 23 10.37 11.80 -7.79
N GLN A 24 10.59 12.87 -8.57
CA GLN A 24 11.92 13.36 -8.92
C GLN A 24 12.68 13.85 -7.67
N LEU A 25 12.03 14.62 -6.80
CA LEU A 25 12.62 15.05 -5.54
C LEU A 25 12.96 13.87 -4.63
N ALA A 26 12.07 12.88 -4.55
CA ALA A 26 12.31 11.66 -3.78
C ALA A 26 13.50 10.85 -4.32
N ASP A 27 13.65 10.77 -5.65
CA ASP A 27 14.80 10.14 -6.30
C ASP A 27 16.11 10.86 -5.95
N GLU A 28 16.12 12.20 -5.99
CA GLU A 28 17.28 13.02 -5.62
C GLU A 28 17.68 12.84 -4.15
N LEU A 29 16.70 12.72 -3.25
CA LEU A 29 16.92 12.58 -1.81
C LEU A 29 17.19 11.15 -1.35
N GLY A 30 17.21 10.17 -2.25
CA GLY A 30 17.55 8.80 -1.94
C GLY A 30 16.45 7.99 -1.25
N TYR A 31 15.19 8.35 -1.43
CA TYR A 31 14.09 7.48 -1.02
C TYR A 31 14.16 6.14 -1.73
N HIS A 32 13.76 5.07 -1.03
CA HIS A 32 13.79 3.71 -1.56
C HIS A 32 12.81 3.54 -2.73
N SER A 33 11.57 4.01 -2.56
CA SER A 33 10.54 3.82 -3.58
C SER A 33 9.43 4.88 -3.50
N PHE A 34 8.79 5.13 -4.65
CA PHE A 34 7.62 5.99 -4.78
C PHE A 34 6.43 5.16 -5.26
N TRP A 35 5.32 5.24 -4.54
CA TRP A 35 4.13 4.41 -4.75
C TRP A 35 2.95 5.24 -5.20
N LEU A 36 2.18 4.71 -6.15
CA LEU A 36 0.93 5.32 -6.61
C LEU A 36 -0.27 4.43 -6.28
N PRO A 37 -1.28 4.96 -5.59
CA PRO A 37 -2.54 4.24 -5.37
C PRO A 37 -3.45 4.35 -6.59
N GLU A 38 -4.22 3.29 -6.86
CA GLU A 38 -5.29 3.32 -7.85
C GLU A 38 -6.65 3.18 -7.17
N ALA A 39 -7.48 4.21 -7.33
CA ALA A 39 -8.87 4.19 -6.88
C ALA A 39 -9.78 4.58 -8.07
N TRP A 40 -10.35 5.76 -8.08
CA TRP A 40 -11.15 6.31 -9.19
C TRP A 40 -10.57 7.65 -9.69
N GLY A 41 -9.24 7.72 -9.75
CA GLY A 41 -8.47 8.85 -10.25
C GLY A 41 -7.65 8.48 -11.47
N TYR A 42 -6.35 8.72 -11.42
CA TYR A 42 -5.44 8.34 -12.50
C TYR A 42 -5.22 6.82 -12.58
N GLU A 43 -5.02 6.35 -13.80
CA GLU A 43 -4.55 4.99 -14.07
C GLU A 43 -3.05 4.90 -13.71
N VAL A 44 -2.72 3.93 -12.88
CA VAL A 44 -1.43 3.94 -12.18
C VAL A 44 -0.25 3.55 -13.06
N PHE A 45 -0.41 2.61 -14.01
CA PHE A 45 0.71 2.16 -14.85
C PHE A 45 1.15 3.23 -15.84
N ALA A 46 0.21 4.01 -16.37
CA ALA A 46 0.54 5.14 -17.25
C ALA A 46 1.37 6.20 -16.52
N LEU A 47 1.00 6.55 -15.27
CA LEU A 47 1.76 7.51 -14.47
C LEU A 47 3.12 6.96 -14.02
N LEU A 48 3.19 5.69 -13.63
CA LEU A 48 4.46 5.06 -13.26
C LEU A 48 5.42 4.98 -14.44
N THR A 49 4.90 4.79 -15.67
CA THR A 49 5.72 4.84 -16.89
C THR A 49 6.30 6.25 -17.09
N GLU A 50 5.51 7.30 -16.91
CA GLU A 50 6.02 8.67 -16.96
C GLU A 50 7.10 8.92 -15.90
N MET A 51 6.87 8.47 -14.66
CA MET A 51 7.87 8.59 -13.59
C MET A 51 9.14 7.79 -13.90
N ALA A 52 9.01 6.62 -14.51
CA ALA A 52 10.14 5.77 -14.86
C ALA A 52 11.14 6.46 -15.79
N VAL A 53 10.64 7.21 -16.80
CA VAL A 53 11.51 7.93 -17.74
C VAL A 53 12.08 9.23 -17.18
N HIS A 54 11.54 9.74 -16.06
CA HIS A 54 11.97 11.00 -15.44
C HIS A 54 12.73 10.81 -14.11
N THR A 55 12.96 9.57 -13.68
CA THR A 55 13.73 9.22 -12.47
C THR A 55 14.80 8.19 -12.81
N LYS A 56 15.81 8.00 -11.94
CA LYS A 56 16.98 7.16 -12.27
C LYS A 56 17.23 6.02 -11.28
N ARG A 57 16.92 6.18 -10.00
CA ARG A 57 17.30 5.27 -8.93
C ARG A 57 16.11 4.74 -8.14
N ILE A 58 15.14 5.60 -7.88
CA ILE A 58 13.99 5.29 -7.05
C ILE A 58 13.18 4.14 -7.65
N GLN A 59 12.79 3.17 -6.83
CA GLN A 59 11.86 2.13 -7.26
C GLN A 59 10.45 2.70 -7.37
N LEU A 60 9.64 2.13 -8.23
CA LEU A 60 8.29 2.59 -8.55
C LEU A 60 7.29 1.49 -8.24
N GLY A 61 6.29 1.80 -7.40
CA GLY A 61 5.35 0.80 -6.92
C GLY A 61 3.89 1.15 -7.16
N THR A 62 3.05 0.15 -7.40
CA THR A 62 1.60 0.31 -7.32
C THR A 62 1.14 0.13 -5.88
N GLY A 63 0.40 1.08 -5.32
CA GLY A 63 -0.02 1.05 -3.92
C GLY A 63 -1.52 1.20 -3.67
N ILE A 64 -2.35 0.35 -4.21
CA ILE A 64 -2.23 -0.92 -4.97
C ILE A 64 -3.08 -0.88 -6.24
N VAL A 65 -2.86 -1.78 -7.19
CA VAL A 65 -3.87 -2.10 -8.21
C VAL A 65 -4.81 -3.18 -7.68
N ASN A 66 -6.10 -3.04 -7.99
CA ASN A 66 -7.07 -4.04 -7.59
C ASN A 66 -7.07 -5.25 -8.55
N VAL A 67 -7.39 -6.43 -8.02
CA VAL A 67 -7.37 -7.69 -8.76
C VAL A 67 -8.64 -7.96 -9.57
N TYR A 68 -9.58 -7.03 -9.61
CA TYR A 68 -10.88 -7.19 -10.30
C TYR A 68 -11.00 -6.39 -11.59
N SER A 69 -10.36 -5.23 -11.67
CA SER A 69 -10.48 -4.32 -12.83
C SER A 69 -9.65 -4.77 -14.03
N ARG A 70 -8.61 -5.58 -13.80
CA ARG A 70 -7.72 -6.11 -14.84
C ARG A 70 -7.62 -7.63 -14.73
N THR A 71 -7.45 -8.28 -15.88
CA THR A 71 -7.11 -9.71 -15.91
C THR A 71 -5.68 -9.92 -15.41
N PRO A 72 -5.35 -11.11 -14.85
CA PRO A 72 -3.97 -11.44 -14.48
C PRO A 72 -2.96 -11.28 -15.64
N GLY A 73 -3.37 -11.66 -16.87
CA GLY A 73 -2.54 -11.47 -18.05
C GLY A 73 -2.24 -10.00 -18.35
N LEU A 74 -3.25 -9.12 -18.25
CA LEU A 74 -3.04 -7.67 -18.43
C LEU A 74 -2.15 -7.08 -17.33
N ILE A 75 -2.30 -7.52 -16.09
CA ILE A 75 -1.43 -7.10 -14.99
C ILE A 75 0.02 -7.53 -15.26
N ALA A 76 0.24 -8.75 -15.74
CA ALA A 76 1.57 -9.24 -16.09
C ALA A 76 2.20 -8.44 -17.24
N MET A 77 1.43 -8.15 -18.31
CA MET A 77 1.89 -7.30 -19.42
C MET A 77 2.29 -5.91 -18.92
N SER A 78 1.42 -5.26 -18.12
CA SER A 78 1.70 -3.92 -17.59
C SER A 78 2.93 -3.93 -16.68
N ALA A 79 3.06 -4.93 -15.80
CA ALA A 79 4.20 -5.07 -14.90
C ALA A 79 5.51 -5.26 -15.68
N ALA A 80 5.52 -6.15 -16.70
CA ALA A 80 6.69 -6.38 -17.53
C ALA A 80 7.11 -5.12 -18.30
N THR A 81 6.13 -4.36 -18.83
CA THR A 81 6.38 -3.14 -19.59
C THR A 81 6.97 -2.03 -18.70
N VAL A 82 6.36 -1.77 -17.54
CA VAL A 82 6.89 -0.75 -16.62
C VAL A 82 8.24 -1.18 -16.05
N ASP A 83 8.45 -2.47 -15.79
CA ASP A 83 9.71 -3.00 -15.32
C ASP A 83 10.84 -2.78 -16.33
N GLU A 84 10.58 -3.02 -17.62
CA GLU A 84 11.54 -2.77 -18.70
C GLU A 84 11.85 -1.27 -18.84
N ILE A 85 10.82 -0.41 -18.91
CA ILE A 85 11.00 1.05 -19.06
C ILE A 85 11.72 1.64 -17.85
N SER A 86 11.47 1.12 -16.65
CA SER A 86 12.15 1.56 -15.42
C SER A 86 13.50 0.90 -15.19
N GLU A 87 14.01 0.08 -16.11
CA GLU A 87 15.28 -0.63 -15.98
C GLU A 87 15.35 -1.49 -14.69
N GLY A 88 14.28 -2.24 -14.41
CA GLY A 88 14.21 -3.16 -13.28
C GLY A 88 13.87 -2.53 -11.93
N ARG A 89 13.30 -1.31 -11.91
CA ARG A 89 12.94 -0.59 -10.66
C ARG A 89 11.47 -0.75 -10.26
N PHE A 90 10.70 -1.63 -10.90
CA PHE A 90 9.27 -1.76 -10.63
C PHE A 90 8.96 -2.73 -9.48
N ILE A 91 7.96 -2.42 -8.66
CA ILE A 91 7.36 -3.27 -7.62
C ILE A 91 5.84 -3.32 -7.86
N LEU A 92 5.29 -4.51 -7.99
CA LEU A 92 3.85 -4.70 -8.16
C LEU A 92 3.16 -4.84 -6.81
N GLY A 93 2.40 -3.83 -6.41
CA GLY A 93 1.49 -3.93 -5.27
C GLY A 93 0.07 -4.25 -5.72
N VAL A 94 -0.52 -5.30 -5.17
CA VAL A 94 -1.88 -5.75 -5.51
C VAL A 94 -2.75 -5.86 -4.25
N GLY A 95 -4.07 -5.80 -4.45
CA GLY A 95 -5.03 -5.98 -3.36
C GLY A 95 -6.46 -6.08 -3.87
N VAL A 96 -7.40 -6.20 -2.94
CA VAL A 96 -8.81 -6.37 -3.29
C VAL A 96 -9.56 -5.05 -3.46
N SER A 97 -9.03 -3.94 -2.96
CA SER A 97 -9.73 -2.65 -2.85
C SER A 97 -11.00 -2.74 -1.98
N GLY A 98 -11.81 -1.68 -1.94
CA GLY A 98 -13.10 -1.67 -1.27
C GLY A 98 -14.22 -2.22 -2.15
N LYS A 99 -15.18 -2.96 -1.56
CA LYS A 99 -16.34 -3.51 -2.27
C LYS A 99 -17.08 -2.43 -3.07
N ASN A 100 -17.31 -1.26 -2.47
CA ASN A 100 -18.02 -0.16 -3.12
C ASN A 100 -17.29 0.35 -4.38
N VAL A 101 -15.95 0.31 -4.39
CA VAL A 101 -15.16 0.69 -5.58
C VAL A 101 -15.30 -0.36 -6.67
N ILE A 102 -15.20 -1.64 -6.29
CA ILE A 102 -15.26 -2.74 -7.27
C ILE A 102 -16.65 -2.87 -7.87
N GLU A 103 -17.70 -2.86 -7.06
CA GLU A 103 -19.08 -3.00 -7.55
C GLU A 103 -19.62 -1.69 -8.14
N GLY A 104 -19.38 -0.55 -7.47
CA GLY A 104 -19.95 0.74 -7.86
C GLY A 104 -19.20 1.42 -9.02
N PHE A 105 -17.87 1.43 -9.00
CA PHE A 105 -17.08 2.12 -10.02
C PHE A 105 -16.67 1.20 -11.17
N HIS A 106 -16.18 -0.02 -10.85
CA HIS A 106 -15.73 -0.96 -11.88
C HIS A 106 -16.84 -1.87 -12.42
N GLY A 107 -18.03 -1.91 -11.80
CA GLY A 107 -19.14 -2.74 -12.23
C GLY A 107 -18.83 -4.26 -12.21
N ARG A 108 -17.96 -4.69 -11.29
CA ARG A 108 -17.54 -6.10 -11.16
C ARG A 108 -18.02 -6.67 -9.83
N PRO A 109 -18.48 -7.93 -9.78
CA PRO A 109 -18.85 -8.55 -8.52
C PRO A 109 -17.64 -8.71 -7.61
N PHE A 110 -17.80 -8.38 -6.32
CA PHE A 110 -16.77 -8.54 -5.29
C PHE A 110 -16.84 -9.96 -4.70
N GLU A 111 -16.28 -10.92 -5.40
CA GLU A 111 -16.35 -12.34 -5.06
C GLU A 111 -14.97 -12.98 -4.92
N LYS A 112 -14.87 -13.98 -4.04
CA LYS A 112 -13.67 -14.84 -3.87
C LYS A 112 -12.34 -14.07 -3.77
N PRO A 113 -12.25 -13.00 -2.91
CA PRO A 113 -11.10 -12.10 -2.88
C PRO A 113 -9.75 -12.81 -2.69
N LEU A 114 -9.67 -13.83 -1.84
CA LEU A 114 -8.45 -14.61 -1.63
C LEU A 114 -8.00 -15.33 -2.91
N SER A 115 -8.94 -15.97 -3.61
CA SER A 115 -8.63 -16.67 -4.85
C SER A 115 -8.24 -15.72 -5.96
N GLN A 116 -8.88 -14.55 -6.06
CA GLN A 116 -8.52 -13.49 -7.03
C GLN A 116 -7.07 -13.04 -6.83
N VAL A 117 -6.70 -12.67 -5.60
CA VAL A 117 -5.32 -12.25 -5.30
C VAL A 117 -4.33 -13.37 -5.62
N ARG A 118 -4.61 -14.60 -5.18
CA ARG A 118 -3.72 -15.75 -5.42
C ARG A 118 -3.51 -15.99 -6.91
N ASP A 119 -4.58 -15.98 -7.69
CA ASP A 119 -4.52 -16.28 -9.13
C ASP A 119 -3.77 -15.16 -9.87
N VAL A 120 -4.00 -13.88 -9.53
CA VAL A 120 -3.21 -12.76 -10.07
C VAL A 120 -1.72 -12.94 -9.77
N VAL A 121 -1.35 -13.24 -8.52
CA VAL A 121 0.06 -13.43 -8.15
C VAL A 121 0.67 -14.61 -8.92
N LYS A 122 0.01 -15.76 -8.96
CA LYS A 122 0.51 -16.97 -9.62
C LYS A 122 0.68 -16.78 -11.13
N VAL A 123 -0.36 -16.26 -11.80
CA VAL A 123 -0.34 -16.06 -13.26
C VAL A 123 0.69 -15.01 -13.65
N THR A 124 0.76 -13.90 -12.89
CA THR A 124 1.77 -12.86 -13.14
C THR A 124 3.18 -13.43 -13.01
N ARG A 125 3.46 -14.22 -11.96
CA ARG A 125 4.78 -14.86 -11.79
C ARG A 125 5.11 -15.83 -12.93
N ALA A 126 4.17 -16.69 -13.32
CA ALA A 126 4.38 -17.64 -14.40
C ALA A 126 4.71 -16.93 -15.71
N LEU A 127 3.94 -15.90 -16.07
CA LEU A 127 4.17 -15.13 -17.30
C LEU A 127 5.50 -14.37 -17.29
N LEU A 128 5.85 -13.72 -16.18
CA LEU A 128 7.14 -13.03 -16.04
C LEU A 128 8.34 -14.01 -16.12
N ALA A 129 8.17 -15.23 -15.62
CA ALA A 129 9.18 -16.29 -15.73
C ALA A 129 9.23 -16.95 -17.14
N GLY A 130 8.46 -16.45 -18.12
CA GLY A 130 8.38 -16.99 -19.46
C GLY A 130 7.61 -18.30 -19.59
N GLN A 131 6.87 -18.68 -18.54
CA GLN A 131 5.99 -19.85 -18.50
C GLN A 131 4.65 -19.53 -19.17
N LYS A 132 3.86 -20.57 -19.45
CA LYS A 132 2.50 -20.42 -19.97
C LYS A 132 1.50 -20.15 -18.85
N GLU A 133 0.45 -19.36 -19.11
CA GLU A 133 -0.61 -19.09 -18.15
C GLU A 133 -1.24 -20.38 -17.58
N SER A 134 -1.41 -21.40 -18.41
CA SER A 134 -1.97 -22.69 -18.00
C SER A 134 -1.13 -23.43 -16.96
N GLU A 135 0.15 -23.10 -16.83
CA GLU A 135 1.09 -23.70 -15.87
C GLU A 135 1.05 -23.01 -14.50
N ALA A 136 0.37 -21.87 -14.38
CA ALA A 136 0.33 -21.09 -13.15
C ALA A 136 -0.45 -21.76 -12.00
N GLY A 137 -1.29 -22.74 -12.28
CA GLY A 137 -2.17 -23.36 -11.27
C GLY A 137 -3.22 -22.40 -10.71
N ALA A 138 -3.79 -21.54 -11.57
CA ALA A 138 -4.91 -20.68 -11.24
C ALA A 138 -6.18 -21.50 -10.98
N THR A 139 -7.08 -20.97 -10.14
CA THR A 139 -8.25 -21.70 -9.66
C THR A 139 -9.59 -21.13 -10.11
N LEU A 140 -9.63 -19.85 -10.50
CA LEU A 140 -10.86 -19.15 -10.90
C LEU A 140 -11.12 -19.20 -12.40
N ALA A 141 -10.08 -19.33 -13.19
CA ALA A 141 -10.18 -19.39 -14.64
C ALA A 141 -9.28 -20.50 -15.20
N GLN A 142 -9.73 -21.12 -16.27
CA GLN A 142 -8.90 -22.03 -17.05
C GLN A 142 -8.21 -21.22 -18.15
N TYR A 143 -6.90 -21.21 -18.13
CA TYR A 143 -6.07 -20.52 -19.11
C TYR A 143 -5.63 -21.50 -20.21
N ARG A 144 -5.55 -20.99 -21.44
CA ARG A 144 -4.91 -21.68 -22.57
C ARG A 144 -3.39 -21.47 -22.50
N PRO A 145 -2.59 -22.22 -23.28
CA PRO A 145 -1.13 -22.16 -23.17
C PRO A 145 -0.49 -20.92 -23.84
N PHE A 146 -0.95 -19.73 -23.47
CA PHE A 146 -0.31 -18.47 -23.86
C PHE A 146 0.84 -18.12 -22.95
N LYS A 147 1.83 -17.40 -23.45
CA LYS A 147 2.93 -16.77 -22.73
C LYS A 147 3.09 -15.34 -23.24
N LEU A 148 3.89 -14.53 -22.56
CA LEU A 148 4.26 -13.23 -23.10
C LEU A 148 5.13 -13.39 -24.34
N GLU A 149 4.82 -12.68 -25.41
CA GLU A 149 5.65 -12.67 -26.63
C GLU A 149 6.93 -11.83 -26.43
N MET A 150 6.86 -10.77 -25.58
CA MET A 150 8.05 -10.06 -25.16
C MET A 150 8.84 -10.88 -24.12
N LYS A 151 10.16 -10.72 -24.10
CA LYS A 151 11.00 -11.28 -23.04
C LYS A 151 11.04 -10.30 -21.87
N PRO A 152 10.46 -10.62 -20.69
CA PRO A 152 10.56 -9.75 -19.52
C PRO A 152 12.01 -9.45 -19.14
N LEU A 153 12.30 -8.22 -18.70
CA LEU A 153 13.64 -7.83 -18.24
C LEU A 153 14.07 -8.67 -17.04
N ARG A 154 13.17 -8.89 -16.10
CA ARG A 154 13.36 -9.75 -14.93
C ARG A 154 12.37 -10.92 -14.96
N ALA A 155 12.84 -12.11 -14.68
CA ALA A 155 11.97 -13.29 -14.53
C ALA A 155 11.07 -13.22 -13.29
N SER A 156 11.34 -12.29 -12.36
CA SER A 156 10.55 -12.05 -11.16
C SER A 156 10.57 -10.58 -10.79
N VAL A 157 9.43 -9.93 -10.86
CA VAL A 157 9.17 -8.60 -10.28
C VAL A 157 8.67 -8.82 -8.84
N PRO A 158 9.13 -8.05 -7.83
CA PRO A 158 8.60 -8.18 -6.48
C PRO A 158 7.09 -7.90 -6.44
N ILE A 159 6.32 -8.79 -5.80
CA ILE A 159 4.87 -8.66 -5.66
C ILE A 159 4.51 -8.47 -4.19
N TYR A 160 3.97 -7.30 -3.85
CA TYR A 160 3.49 -6.98 -2.51
C TYR A 160 1.96 -7.02 -2.47
N VAL A 161 1.40 -7.50 -1.36
CA VAL A 161 -0.05 -7.66 -1.22
C VAL A 161 -0.56 -6.86 -0.03
N ALA A 162 -1.60 -6.06 -0.26
CA ALA A 162 -2.34 -5.39 0.82
C ALA A 162 -3.37 -6.36 1.41
N ALA A 163 -3.25 -6.64 2.71
CA ALA A 163 -4.14 -7.53 3.44
C ALA A 163 -4.23 -7.18 4.92
N LEU A 164 -5.43 -7.39 5.52
CA LEU A 164 -5.71 -7.12 6.92
C LEU A 164 -6.24 -8.35 7.69
N ARG A 165 -6.69 -9.39 7.00
CA ARG A 165 -7.27 -10.58 7.62
C ARG A 165 -6.28 -11.74 7.61
N GLN A 166 -6.29 -12.57 8.66
CA GLN A 166 -5.36 -13.66 8.88
C GLN A 166 -5.13 -14.53 7.63
N LYS A 167 -6.19 -15.10 7.05
CA LYS A 167 -6.05 -15.99 5.86
C LYS A 167 -5.41 -15.31 4.67
N ALA A 168 -5.66 -14.00 4.47
CA ALA A 168 -5.04 -13.24 3.40
C ALA A 168 -3.55 -12.97 3.68
N ILE A 169 -3.19 -12.74 4.94
CA ILE A 169 -1.80 -12.53 5.37
C ILE A 169 -1.03 -13.85 5.32
N GLU A 170 -1.62 -14.98 5.72
CA GLU A 170 -1.01 -16.30 5.54
C GLU A 170 -0.74 -16.59 4.06
N GLN A 171 -1.67 -16.25 3.17
CA GLN A 171 -1.48 -16.38 1.71
C GLN A 171 -0.31 -15.53 1.19
N ILE A 172 -0.02 -14.37 1.79
CA ILE A 172 1.20 -13.60 1.46
C ILE A 172 2.44 -14.45 1.71
N GLY A 173 2.50 -15.13 2.87
CA GLY A 173 3.56 -16.07 3.18
C GLY A 173 3.74 -17.13 2.10
N GLU A 174 2.62 -17.64 1.56
CA GLU A 174 2.65 -18.70 0.54
C GLU A 174 3.15 -18.23 -0.83
N CYS A 175 2.88 -16.99 -1.26
CA CYS A 175 3.08 -16.64 -2.66
C CYS A 175 3.58 -15.21 -2.96
N ALA A 176 3.65 -14.29 -2.01
CA ALA A 176 4.05 -12.91 -2.25
C ALA A 176 5.41 -12.56 -1.62
N ASP A 177 5.97 -11.39 -1.96
CA ASP A 177 7.29 -10.95 -1.50
C ASP A 177 7.21 -9.84 -0.47
N GLY A 178 6.03 -9.25 -0.30
CA GLY A 178 5.80 -8.23 0.71
C GLY A 178 4.36 -8.14 1.16
N TRP A 179 4.20 -7.61 2.36
CA TRP A 179 2.93 -7.32 3.01
C TRP A 179 2.76 -5.81 3.18
N ILE A 180 1.63 -5.27 2.74
CA ILE A 180 1.27 -3.86 2.89
C ILE A 180 0.10 -3.75 3.89
N PRO A 181 0.34 -3.70 5.21
CA PRO A 181 -0.69 -3.37 6.18
C PRO A 181 -1.02 -1.88 6.16
N THR A 182 -2.29 -1.56 6.39
CA THR A 182 -2.78 -0.19 6.53
C THR A 182 -3.56 -0.09 7.84
N PHE A 183 -3.34 0.96 8.64
CA PHE A 183 -3.97 1.14 9.95
C PHE A 183 -3.82 -0.06 10.91
N TRP A 184 -2.74 -0.83 10.75
CA TRP A 184 -2.38 -1.87 11.68
C TRP A 184 -1.58 -1.27 12.83
N PRO A 185 -1.99 -1.46 14.11
CA PRO A 185 -1.23 -0.95 15.24
C PRO A 185 0.19 -1.53 15.25
N TYR A 186 1.19 -0.67 15.36
CA TYR A 186 2.58 -1.07 15.12
C TYR A 186 3.09 -2.09 16.14
N ASP A 187 2.66 -1.99 17.40
CA ASP A 187 2.98 -2.95 18.46
C ASP A 187 2.34 -4.33 18.25
N LYS A 188 1.41 -4.45 17.30
CA LYS A 188 0.74 -5.71 16.93
C LYS A 188 1.26 -6.32 15.62
N LEU A 189 2.25 -5.73 14.95
CA LEU A 189 2.80 -6.25 13.70
C LEU A 189 3.37 -7.66 13.84
N ALA A 190 3.91 -8.02 15.00
CA ALA A 190 4.41 -9.37 15.29
C ALA A 190 3.37 -10.46 15.03
N GLU A 191 2.08 -10.20 15.25
CA GLU A 191 1.00 -11.15 14.98
C GLU A 191 0.84 -11.40 13.48
N GLY A 192 0.80 -10.34 12.65
CA GLY A 192 0.75 -10.47 11.20
C GLY A 192 1.98 -11.19 10.62
N ARG A 193 3.16 -10.90 11.17
CA ARG A 193 4.41 -11.59 10.79
C ARG A 193 4.39 -13.07 11.14
N ALA A 194 3.78 -13.45 12.27
CA ALA A 194 3.60 -14.86 12.62
C ALA A 194 2.68 -15.59 11.62
N TRP A 195 1.64 -14.93 11.11
CA TRP A 195 0.79 -15.50 10.06
C TRP A 195 1.52 -15.62 8.72
N ILE A 196 2.34 -14.63 8.36
CA ILE A 196 3.23 -14.74 7.19
C ILE A 196 4.16 -15.94 7.33
N ALA A 197 4.78 -16.12 8.51
CA ALA A 197 5.67 -17.25 8.77
C ALA A 197 4.95 -18.60 8.65
N ALA A 198 3.73 -18.71 9.17
CA ALA A 198 2.91 -19.91 9.02
C ALA A 198 2.60 -20.23 7.54
N GLY A 199 2.24 -19.22 6.74
CA GLY A 199 2.01 -19.39 5.30
C GLY A 199 3.28 -19.76 4.54
N ALA A 200 4.39 -19.09 4.84
CA ALA A 200 5.69 -19.36 4.23
C ALA A 200 6.16 -20.81 4.51
N ALA A 201 6.00 -21.27 5.74
CA ALA A 201 6.35 -22.64 6.12
C ALA A 201 5.55 -23.69 5.32
N ARG A 202 4.24 -23.47 5.11
CA ARG A 202 3.42 -24.37 4.27
C ARG A 202 3.89 -24.44 2.82
N ALA A 203 4.47 -23.35 2.32
CA ALA A 203 4.95 -23.24 0.94
C ALA A 203 6.46 -23.51 0.80
N GLY A 204 7.18 -23.86 1.86
CA GLY A 204 8.62 -24.07 1.86
C GLY A 204 9.42 -22.79 1.56
N ARG A 205 8.89 -21.62 1.92
CA ARG A 205 9.50 -20.31 1.68
C ARG A 205 10.14 -19.74 2.96
N ASP A 206 11.13 -18.90 2.77
CA ASP A 206 11.79 -18.18 3.86
C ASP A 206 11.00 -16.89 4.20
N ALA A 207 10.34 -16.88 5.36
CA ALA A 207 9.56 -15.74 5.83
C ALA A 207 10.40 -14.48 6.07
N SER A 208 11.71 -14.61 6.35
CA SER A 208 12.59 -13.47 6.59
C SER A 208 12.82 -12.60 5.36
N LYS A 209 12.53 -13.13 4.16
CA LYS A 209 12.63 -12.44 2.88
C LYS A 209 11.35 -11.70 2.49
N ILE A 210 10.27 -11.85 3.26
CA ILE A 210 9.00 -11.20 2.99
C ILE A 210 8.97 -9.85 3.70
N VAL A 211 8.97 -8.79 2.92
CA VAL A 211 9.06 -7.40 3.39
C VAL A 211 7.75 -6.96 4.06
N THR A 212 7.82 -6.41 5.27
CA THR A 212 6.70 -5.73 5.92
C THR A 212 6.75 -4.24 5.61
N ALA A 213 5.85 -3.77 4.75
CA ALA A 213 5.85 -2.42 4.18
C ALA A 213 4.54 -1.66 4.52
N PRO A 214 4.33 -1.20 5.77
CA PRO A 214 3.10 -0.54 6.16
C PRO A 214 2.92 0.81 5.47
N PHE A 215 1.70 1.09 5.01
CA PHE A 215 1.29 2.46 4.72
C PHE A 215 1.23 3.23 6.02
N THR A 216 2.07 4.25 6.12
CA THR A 216 2.35 4.96 7.35
C THR A 216 1.88 6.41 7.26
N THR A 217 0.94 6.79 8.11
CA THR A 217 0.52 8.19 8.24
C THR A 217 1.50 8.90 9.18
N ALA A 218 2.48 9.59 8.59
CA ALA A 218 3.41 10.46 9.30
C ALA A 218 3.02 11.92 9.07
N LEU A 219 2.92 12.71 10.12
CA LEU A 219 2.42 14.10 10.12
C LEU A 219 3.44 15.02 10.81
N PRO A 220 4.55 15.38 10.13
CA PRO A 220 5.63 16.19 10.69
C PRO A 220 5.28 17.68 10.69
N LEU A 221 4.09 18.04 11.20
CA LEU A 221 3.55 19.41 11.16
C LEU A 221 3.83 20.21 12.44
N GLY A 222 4.30 19.56 13.50
CA GLY A 222 4.46 20.17 14.82
C GLY A 222 3.13 20.58 15.48
N GLY A 223 3.15 20.82 16.79
CA GLY A 223 2.01 21.31 17.56
C GLY A 223 0.71 20.53 17.35
N GLU A 224 -0.43 21.22 17.39
CA GLU A 224 -1.76 20.61 17.26
C GLU A 224 -2.14 20.23 15.83
N GLY A 225 -1.43 20.75 14.83
CA GLY A 225 -1.76 20.52 13.41
C GLY A 225 -1.70 19.06 13.00
N GLY A 226 -0.66 18.35 13.43
CA GLY A 226 -0.51 16.92 13.19
C GLY A 226 -1.60 16.09 13.85
N THR A 227 -1.95 16.40 15.09
CA THR A 227 -3.03 15.73 15.83
C THR A 227 -4.39 15.92 15.18
N THR A 228 -4.71 17.14 14.76
CA THR A 228 -5.96 17.45 14.07
C THR A 228 -6.07 16.68 12.76
N MET A 229 -5.01 16.64 11.96
CA MET A 229 -4.99 15.90 10.70
C MET A 229 -5.08 14.38 10.95
N ALA A 230 -4.41 13.84 11.96
CA ALA A 230 -4.53 12.43 12.35
C ALA A 230 -5.99 12.05 12.66
N LYS A 231 -6.69 12.86 13.46
CA LYS A 231 -8.11 12.67 13.78
C LYS A 231 -8.98 12.63 12.52
N GLN A 232 -8.78 13.56 11.59
CA GLN A 232 -9.52 13.61 10.33
C GLN A 232 -9.28 12.37 9.47
N ILE A 233 -8.03 11.93 9.35
CA ILE A 233 -7.67 10.73 8.56
C ILE A 233 -8.26 9.48 9.19
N ILE A 234 -8.10 9.27 10.50
CA ILE A 234 -8.62 8.10 11.20
C ILE A 234 -10.15 8.04 11.09
N SER A 235 -10.85 9.15 11.35
CA SER A 235 -12.32 9.20 11.26
C SER A 235 -12.83 8.93 9.83
N PHE A 236 -12.13 9.41 8.81
CA PHE A 236 -12.45 9.13 7.41
C PHE A 236 -12.31 7.63 7.07
N TYR A 237 -11.24 6.97 7.52
CA TYR A 237 -11.05 5.55 7.25
C TYR A 237 -12.07 4.68 7.96
N ILE A 238 -12.42 5.01 9.21
CA ILE A 238 -13.44 4.27 9.98
C ILE A 238 -14.84 4.50 9.42
N GLY A 239 -15.21 5.75 9.13
CA GLY A 239 -16.57 6.08 8.71
C GLY A 239 -16.83 6.00 7.21
N GLY A 240 -15.78 6.12 6.36
CA GLY A 240 -15.93 6.29 4.91
C GLY A 240 -15.39 5.14 4.05
N MET A 241 -14.49 4.27 4.59
CA MET A 241 -13.81 3.26 3.79
C MET A 241 -14.31 1.83 3.99
N GLY A 242 -15.42 1.64 4.74
CA GLY A 242 -16.09 0.36 4.95
C GLY A 242 -15.55 -0.43 6.15
N ASP A 243 -16.12 -1.64 6.34
CA ASP A 243 -16.04 -2.40 7.60
C ASP A 243 -14.66 -3.00 7.90
N TYR A 244 -13.76 -3.10 6.90
CA TYR A 244 -12.46 -3.74 7.08
C TYR A 244 -11.60 -3.12 8.19
N TYR A 245 -11.63 -1.78 8.29
CA TYR A 245 -10.86 -1.06 9.31
C TYR A 245 -11.53 -1.14 10.68
N ILE A 246 -12.86 -1.15 10.73
CA ILE A 246 -13.62 -1.34 11.97
C ILE A 246 -13.34 -2.73 12.55
N GLU A 247 -13.43 -3.78 11.74
CA GLU A 247 -13.14 -5.16 12.15
C GLU A 247 -11.70 -5.29 12.71
N LEU A 248 -10.72 -4.72 11.98
CA LEU A 248 -9.33 -4.74 12.38
C LEU A 248 -9.11 -4.04 13.73
N LEU A 249 -9.59 -2.82 13.86
CA LEU A 249 -9.38 -2.01 15.06
C LEU A 249 -10.19 -2.53 16.26
N THR A 250 -11.38 -3.11 16.04
CA THR A 250 -12.15 -3.82 17.07
C THR A 250 -11.35 -4.96 17.66
N ARG A 251 -10.68 -5.75 16.83
CA ARG A 251 -9.80 -6.83 17.27
C ARG A 251 -8.67 -6.35 18.19
N PHE A 252 -8.18 -5.14 17.97
CA PHE A 252 -7.09 -4.53 18.74
C PHE A 252 -7.58 -3.63 19.91
N GLY A 253 -8.86 -3.73 20.28
CA GLY A 253 -9.40 -3.09 21.46
C GLY A 253 -10.02 -1.71 21.24
N PHE A 254 -10.14 -1.23 19.98
CA PHE A 254 -10.75 0.07 19.64
C PHE A 254 -12.20 -0.04 19.19
N GLY A 255 -12.91 -1.14 19.52
CA GLY A 255 -14.26 -1.40 18.99
C GLY A 255 -15.29 -0.33 19.35
N GLU A 256 -15.33 0.10 20.62
CA GLU A 256 -16.25 1.14 21.08
C GLU A 256 -15.94 2.50 20.44
N ASP A 257 -14.65 2.83 20.30
CA ASP A 257 -14.24 4.07 19.63
C ASP A 257 -14.63 4.05 18.15
N CYS A 258 -14.40 2.92 17.46
CA CYS A 258 -14.79 2.75 16.05
C CYS A 258 -16.30 2.88 15.85
N LYS A 259 -17.09 2.27 16.73
CA LYS A 259 -18.56 2.39 16.68
C LYS A 259 -19.00 3.83 16.81
N ARG A 260 -18.51 4.55 17.84
CA ARG A 260 -18.84 5.96 18.07
C ARG A 260 -18.44 6.84 16.89
N ILE A 261 -17.26 6.63 16.31
CA ILE A 261 -16.79 7.37 15.13
C ILE A 261 -17.69 7.08 13.93
N ALA A 262 -18.03 5.80 13.67
CA ALA A 262 -18.85 5.39 12.55
C ALA A 262 -20.28 5.96 12.65
N ASP A 263 -20.90 5.92 13.84
CA ASP A 263 -22.23 6.47 14.09
C ASP A 263 -22.27 7.99 13.81
N LEU A 264 -21.29 8.74 14.30
CA LEU A 264 -21.15 10.18 14.02
C LEU A 264 -20.88 10.49 12.55
N TYR A 265 -20.09 9.65 11.88
CA TYR A 265 -19.72 9.85 10.49
C TYR A 265 -20.87 9.57 9.51
N ALA A 266 -21.76 8.65 9.85
CA ALA A 266 -22.91 8.25 9.02
C ALA A 266 -23.91 9.39 8.82
N ASP A 267 -24.14 10.22 9.83
CA ASP A 267 -25.03 11.37 9.76
C ASP A 267 -24.27 12.62 9.28
N LYS A 268 -24.78 13.26 8.22
CA LYS A 268 -24.21 14.50 7.67
C LYS A 268 -24.14 15.64 8.69
N ALA A 269 -25.08 15.70 9.64
CA ALA A 269 -25.13 16.75 10.66
C ALA A 269 -24.03 16.61 11.72
N THR A 270 -23.61 15.39 12.04
CA THR A 270 -22.62 15.08 13.07
C THR A 270 -21.27 14.66 12.52
N ARG A 271 -21.14 14.46 11.21
CA ARG A 271 -19.92 13.96 10.56
C ARG A 271 -18.66 14.76 10.92
N ALA A 272 -18.76 16.06 11.05
CA ALA A 272 -17.63 16.90 11.46
C ALA A 272 -17.13 16.56 12.87
N GLN A 273 -17.99 16.05 13.76
CA GLN A 273 -17.70 15.68 15.15
C GLN A 273 -17.02 14.29 15.23
N ALA A 274 -17.07 13.49 14.17
CA ALA A 274 -16.44 12.16 14.16
C ALA A 274 -14.93 12.22 14.42
N ALA A 275 -14.27 13.28 13.97
CA ALA A 275 -12.84 13.51 14.25
C ALA A 275 -12.55 13.74 15.75
N ASP A 276 -13.46 14.39 16.47
CA ASP A 276 -13.30 14.64 17.91
C ASP A 276 -13.48 13.37 18.75
N ALA A 277 -14.14 12.36 18.20
CA ALA A 277 -14.30 11.06 18.84
C ALA A 277 -13.05 10.16 18.74
N VAL A 278 -12.05 10.54 17.92
CA VAL A 278 -10.78 9.82 17.82
C VAL A 278 -9.95 10.03 19.11
N THR A 279 -9.62 8.93 19.76
CA THR A 279 -8.90 8.98 21.05
C THR A 279 -7.38 9.17 20.87
N PRO A 280 -6.67 9.69 21.88
CA PRO A 280 -5.20 9.77 21.87
C PRO A 280 -4.54 8.41 21.62
N GLY A 281 -5.07 7.33 22.21
CA GLY A 281 -4.57 5.97 22.00
C GLY A 281 -4.67 5.51 20.54
N MET A 282 -5.74 5.86 19.81
CA MET A 282 -5.84 5.58 18.38
C MET A 282 -4.78 6.36 17.58
N ILE A 283 -4.56 7.64 17.91
CA ILE A 283 -3.55 8.46 17.22
C ILE A 283 -2.16 7.85 17.38
N GLU A 284 -1.79 7.50 18.61
CA GLU A 284 -0.49 6.87 18.92
C GLU A 284 -0.32 5.52 18.21
N ALA A 285 -1.35 4.68 18.24
CA ALA A 285 -1.29 3.35 17.63
C ALA A 285 -1.22 3.36 16.10
N LEU A 286 -1.86 4.34 15.43
CA LEU A 286 -2.12 4.30 14.00
C LEU A 286 -1.33 5.34 13.19
N THR A 287 -0.83 6.39 13.83
CA THR A 287 -0.15 7.51 13.15
C THR A 287 1.17 7.86 13.82
N ILE A 288 1.92 8.76 13.20
CA ILE A 288 3.06 9.45 13.81
C ILE A 288 2.79 10.95 13.63
N ALA A 289 2.54 11.65 14.72
CA ALA A 289 2.28 13.09 14.70
C ALA A 289 3.27 13.82 15.61
N GLY A 290 3.95 14.84 15.08
CA GLY A 290 4.96 15.61 15.81
C GLY A 290 5.76 16.52 14.90
N ASP A 291 6.94 16.93 15.32
CA ASP A 291 7.90 17.57 14.43
C ASP A 291 8.67 16.53 13.58
N PRO A 292 9.43 16.94 12.56
CA PRO A 292 10.17 15.98 11.71
C PRO A 292 11.15 15.10 12.48
N ALA A 293 11.83 15.61 13.51
CA ALA A 293 12.79 14.85 14.28
C ALA A 293 12.10 13.75 15.10
N HIS A 294 10.96 14.07 15.73
CA HIS A 294 10.10 13.10 16.39
C HIS A 294 9.61 12.03 15.42
N CYS A 295 9.11 12.43 14.26
CA CYS A 295 8.62 11.47 13.25
C CYS A 295 9.71 10.51 12.78
N ILE A 296 10.92 10.98 12.53
CA ILE A 296 12.06 10.12 12.17
C ILE A 296 12.44 9.19 13.34
N GLY A 297 12.44 9.67 14.57
CA GLY A 297 12.68 8.86 15.76
C GLY A 297 11.67 7.72 15.90
N GLU A 298 10.38 8.02 15.70
CA GLU A 298 9.31 7.04 15.73
C GLU A 298 9.40 6.03 14.59
N LEU A 299 9.77 6.44 13.38
CA LEU A 299 10.02 5.51 12.27
C LEU A 299 11.13 4.51 12.64
N ARG A 300 12.22 4.98 13.25
CA ARG A 300 13.30 4.11 13.74
C ARG A 300 12.81 3.15 14.83
N ARG A 301 12.06 3.66 15.82
CA ARG A 301 11.47 2.82 16.87
C ARG A 301 10.58 1.72 16.30
N ARG A 302 9.77 2.05 15.29
CA ARG A 302 8.82 1.10 14.68
C ARG A 302 9.50 -0.03 13.90
N ARG A 303 10.76 0.13 13.51
CA ARG A 303 11.55 -0.98 12.93
C ARG A 303 11.77 -2.12 13.92
N SER A 304 11.89 -1.84 15.21
CA SER A 304 11.99 -2.89 16.24
C SER A 304 10.74 -3.76 16.36
N PHE A 305 9.59 -3.30 15.85
CA PHE A 305 8.36 -4.08 15.73
C PHE A 305 8.25 -4.87 14.43
N GLY A 306 9.27 -4.81 13.55
CA GLY A 306 9.33 -5.56 12.30
C GLY A 306 8.86 -4.80 11.08
N VAL A 307 8.93 -3.46 11.09
CA VAL A 307 8.75 -2.64 9.88
C VAL A 307 10.05 -2.66 9.07
N ASP A 308 9.99 -3.21 7.86
CA ASP A 308 11.15 -3.26 6.96
C ASP A 308 11.20 -2.01 6.06
N LEU A 309 10.05 -1.58 5.52
CA LEU A 309 9.93 -0.45 4.61
C LEU A 309 8.70 0.40 4.96
N PRO A 310 8.81 1.44 5.80
CA PRO A 310 7.69 2.35 6.02
C PRO A 310 7.40 3.12 4.72
N ILE A 311 6.15 3.07 4.25
CA ILE A 311 5.67 3.80 3.08
C ILE A 311 4.86 5.00 3.58
N LEU A 312 5.43 6.19 3.55
CA LEU A 312 4.83 7.40 4.11
C LEU A 312 3.77 7.96 3.18
N ASN A 313 2.56 8.13 3.69
CA ASN A 313 1.49 8.80 2.97
C ASN A 313 1.82 10.28 2.81
N LEU A 314 1.94 10.76 1.58
CA LEU A 314 2.03 12.19 1.30
C LEU A 314 0.71 12.88 1.71
N PRO A 315 0.79 14.02 2.39
CA PRO A 315 -0.41 14.75 2.79
C PRO A 315 -1.17 15.27 1.57
N THR A 316 -2.49 15.39 1.71
CA THR A 316 -3.39 15.87 0.65
C THR A 316 -3.62 17.38 0.72
N ASN A 317 -3.99 17.99 -0.40
CA ASN A 317 -4.40 19.39 -0.48
C ASN A 317 -3.33 20.40 0.04
N MET A 318 -2.05 20.03 -0.04
CA MET A 318 -0.96 20.91 0.36
C MET A 318 -0.37 21.64 -0.85
N PRO A 319 -0.01 22.93 -0.71
CA PRO A 319 0.84 23.62 -1.68
C PRO A 319 2.17 22.89 -1.85
N TRP A 320 2.81 23.10 -2.99
CA TRP A 320 4.09 22.44 -3.27
C TRP A 320 5.15 22.70 -2.18
N GLU A 321 5.25 23.91 -1.70
CA GLU A 321 6.25 24.31 -0.70
C GLU A 321 6.12 23.49 0.59
N MET A 322 4.90 23.20 1.03
CA MET A 322 4.66 22.37 2.20
C MET A 322 4.93 20.89 1.91
N LEU A 323 4.56 20.42 0.71
CA LEU A 323 4.85 19.05 0.27
C LEU A 323 6.35 18.81 0.11
N GLU A 324 7.08 19.77 -0.45
CA GLU A 324 8.53 19.76 -0.56
C GLU A 324 9.19 19.74 0.83
N ALA A 325 8.72 20.56 1.75
CA ALA A 325 9.20 20.58 3.13
C ALA A 325 8.99 19.22 3.83
N PHE A 326 7.82 18.60 3.61
CA PHE A 326 7.55 17.24 4.07
C PHE A 326 8.57 16.24 3.50
N ILE A 327 8.72 16.22 2.17
CA ILE A 327 9.61 15.25 1.50
C ILE A 327 11.07 15.44 1.95
N ARG A 328 11.54 16.68 2.09
CA ARG A 328 12.90 16.97 2.60
C ARG A 328 13.06 16.65 4.07
N GLY A 329 12.05 16.95 4.89
CA GLY A 329 12.11 16.73 6.35
C GLY A 329 12.03 15.26 6.75
N MET A 330 11.45 14.42 5.90
CA MET A 330 11.33 12.98 6.14
C MET A 330 12.32 12.14 5.33
N ALA A 331 13.29 12.78 4.65
CA ALA A 331 14.26 12.09 3.81
C ALA A 331 15.11 11.11 4.63
N PRO A 332 15.49 9.95 4.04
CA PRO A 332 16.44 9.04 4.67
C PRO A 332 17.75 9.77 4.99
N ALA A 333 18.31 9.50 6.17
CA ALA A 333 19.64 10.03 6.49
C ALA A 333 20.66 9.46 5.51
N THR A 334 21.46 10.33 4.89
CA THR A 334 22.56 9.97 3.97
C THR A 334 23.68 9.24 4.68
#